data_20e258064825fa841d4dbb5eff12719f
#
_entry.id   20e258064825fa841d4dbb5eff12719f
#
_cell.length_a   1.000
_cell.length_b   1.000
_cell.length_c   1.000
_cell.angle_alpha   90.00
_cell.angle_beta   90.00
_cell.angle_gamma   90.00
#
_symmetry.space_group_name_H-M   'P 1'
#
loop_
_entity.id
_entity.type
_entity.pdbx_description
1 polymer ?
#
loop_
_entity_poly.entity_id
_entity_poly.type
_entity_poly.pdbx_seq_one_letter_code
_entity_poly.pdbx_strand_id
1 'polypeptide(L)'
;MAVPRVVFLLDVDNTLLDNDRFAADLTARLDHDFGRTERERYWSIYAELRDQLGYADYLGALQGFRAGSDDEPALLRMSAFLLDYPFRERLYPRALDAIRHLRTMGTAVILSDGDIVFQPRKIQRSGLWDAVAGRVLVYLHKERMLDVMERHFAARHYVMIDDKPQLLAAMKRALRDRLTTVFVRQGHYAAASARIAIDPGPM
;
A
#
# COMPACT_ATOMS: atom_id res chain seq x y z
N MET A 1 -22.01 6.63 -20.21
CA MET A 1 -21.24 5.39 -20.47
C MET A 1 -21.87 4.24 -19.70
N ALA A 2 -21.87 3.01 -20.25
CA ALA A 2 -22.42 1.85 -19.54
C ALA A 2 -21.54 1.52 -18.30
N VAL A 3 -22.20 1.19 -17.17
CA VAL A 3 -21.52 0.78 -15.94
C VAL A 3 -20.75 -0.53 -16.21
N PRO A 4 -19.42 -0.60 -15.95
CA PRO A 4 -18.64 -1.81 -16.17
C PRO A 4 -19.20 -2.99 -15.36
N ARG A 5 -19.07 -4.21 -15.90
CA ARG A 5 -19.55 -5.41 -15.22
C ARG A 5 -18.71 -5.68 -13.96
N VAL A 6 -17.39 -5.54 -14.07
CA VAL A 6 -16.43 -5.82 -12.99
C VAL A 6 -15.40 -4.71 -12.88
N VAL A 7 -15.11 -4.32 -11.63
CA VAL A 7 -13.95 -3.50 -11.25
C VAL A 7 -13.05 -4.31 -10.33
N PHE A 8 -11.77 -4.43 -10.69
CA PHE A 8 -10.73 -5.04 -9.88
C PHE A 8 -10.06 -3.93 -9.06
N LEU A 9 -10.16 -4.04 -7.75
CA LEU A 9 -9.54 -3.15 -6.78
C LEU A 9 -8.26 -3.84 -6.28
N LEU A 10 -7.12 -3.19 -6.47
CA LEU A 10 -5.80 -3.75 -6.22
C LEU A 10 -5.12 -2.95 -5.12
N ASP A 11 -4.78 -3.60 -4.02
CA ASP A 11 -3.85 -3.05 -3.06
C ASP A 11 -2.43 -3.04 -3.62
N VAL A 12 -1.53 -2.30 -2.99
CA VAL A 12 -0.13 -2.13 -3.45
C VAL A 12 0.85 -2.85 -2.55
N ASP A 13 0.91 -2.47 -1.27
CA ASP A 13 1.95 -2.89 -0.34
C ASP A 13 1.76 -4.34 0.08
N ASN A 14 2.77 -5.17 -0.15
CA ASN A 14 2.73 -6.62 0.03
C ASN A 14 1.65 -7.36 -0.79
N THR A 15 1.02 -6.66 -1.73
CA THR A 15 0.08 -7.24 -2.70
C THR A 15 0.67 -7.25 -4.12
N LEU A 16 1.07 -6.10 -4.63
CA LEU A 16 1.74 -5.95 -5.92
C LEU A 16 3.24 -5.63 -5.78
N LEU A 17 3.63 -5.07 -4.64
CA LEU A 17 4.97 -4.58 -4.34
C LEU A 17 5.43 -5.11 -2.98
N ASP A 18 6.66 -5.64 -2.91
CA ASP A 18 7.32 -6.13 -1.69
C ASP A 18 7.72 -4.93 -0.80
N ASN A 19 6.79 -4.49 0.03
CA ASN A 19 7.01 -3.37 0.95
C ASN A 19 7.88 -3.78 2.15
N ASP A 20 7.90 -5.06 2.51
CA ASP A 20 8.78 -5.56 3.56
C ASP A 20 10.25 -5.44 3.14
N ARG A 21 10.55 -5.70 1.87
CA ARG A 21 11.89 -5.49 1.32
C ARG A 21 12.27 -4.01 1.29
N PHE A 22 11.35 -3.12 0.90
CA PHE A 22 11.59 -1.68 0.99
C PHE A 22 11.89 -1.25 2.44
N ALA A 23 11.13 -1.73 3.43
CA ALA A 23 11.37 -1.41 4.84
C ALA A 23 12.74 -1.94 5.33
N ALA A 24 13.16 -3.11 4.86
CA ALA A 24 14.50 -3.64 5.14
C ALA A 24 15.62 -2.77 4.54
N ASP A 25 15.46 -2.33 3.29
CA ASP A 25 16.43 -1.47 2.62
C ASP A 25 16.49 -0.07 3.28
N LEU A 26 15.35 0.48 3.71
CA LEU A 26 15.30 1.71 4.50
C LEU A 26 16.00 1.54 5.85
N THR A 27 15.78 0.41 6.53
CA THR A 27 16.46 0.09 7.80
C THR A 27 17.99 0.06 7.63
N ALA A 28 18.46 -0.62 6.59
CA ALA A 28 19.89 -0.68 6.30
C ALA A 28 20.47 0.70 5.95
N ARG A 29 19.72 1.52 5.23
CA ARG A 29 20.10 2.89 4.87
C ARG A 29 20.19 3.80 6.10
N LEU A 30 19.20 3.73 7.00
CA LEU A 30 19.22 4.47 8.27
C LEU A 30 20.40 4.07 9.15
N ASP A 31 20.69 2.76 9.23
CA ASP A 31 21.83 2.24 10.01
C ASP A 31 23.17 2.73 9.45
N HIS A 32 23.30 2.75 8.13
CA HIS A 32 24.51 3.23 7.44
C HIS A 32 24.72 4.74 7.62
N ASP A 33 23.68 5.56 7.45
CA ASP A 33 23.80 7.02 7.42
C ASP A 33 23.82 7.65 8.82
N PHE A 34 23.13 7.06 9.81
CA PHE A 34 22.93 7.63 11.14
C PHE A 34 23.33 6.70 12.30
N GLY A 35 23.60 5.43 12.03
CA GLY A 35 23.91 4.44 13.04
C GLY A 35 22.68 3.84 13.73
N ARG A 36 22.93 2.80 14.52
CA ARG A 36 21.91 1.94 15.12
C ARG A 36 20.91 2.70 16.01
N THR A 37 21.39 3.55 16.90
CA THR A 37 20.54 4.29 17.85
C THR A 37 19.56 5.19 17.13
N GLU A 38 20.01 5.91 16.12
CA GLU A 38 19.18 6.81 15.34
C GLU A 38 18.20 6.05 14.44
N ARG A 39 18.59 4.91 13.88
CA ARG A 39 17.68 4.00 13.18
C ARG A 39 16.55 3.54 14.10
N GLU A 40 16.83 3.14 15.35
CA GLU A 40 15.82 2.73 16.33
C GLU A 40 14.90 3.91 16.67
N ARG A 41 15.43 5.12 16.81
CA ARG A 41 14.65 6.35 17.02
C ARG A 41 13.69 6.64 15.86
N TYR A 42 14.16 6.53 14.61
CA TYR A 42 13.29 6.70 13.44
C TYR A 42 12.10 5.73 13.45
N TRP A 43 12.36 4.45 13.71
CA TRP A 43 11.31 3.43 13.75
C TRP A 43 10.36 3.58 14.94
N SER A 44 10.80 4.11 16.06
CA SER A 44 9.92 4.48 17.18
C SER A 44 8.94 5.60 16.77
N ILE A 45 9.45 6.67 16.15
CA ILE A 45 8.62 7.77 15.63
C ILE A 45 7.63 7.24 14.59
N TYR A 46 8.08 6.39 13.68
CA TYR A 46 7.21 5.78 12.68
C TYR A 46 6.10 4.95 13.31
N ALA A 47 6.41 4.14 14.32
CA ALA A 47 5.42 3.31 15.02
C ALA A 47 4.38 4.18 15.74
N GLU A 48 4.81 5.22 16.46
CA GLU A 48 3.93 6.18 17.14
C GLU A 48 2.99 6.89 16.16
N LEU A 49 3.52 7.38 15.02
CA LEU A 49 2.69 8.01 13.98
C LEU A 49 1.70 7.03 13.38
N ARG A 50 2.12 5.79 13.11
CA ARG A 50 1.25 4.75 12.57
C ARG A 50 0.10 4.41 13.52
N ASP A 51 0.36 4.35 14.83
CA ASP A 51 -0.66 4.10 15.85
C ASP A 51 -1.65 5.27 15.96
N GLN A 52 -1.17 6.51 15.83
CA GLN A 52 -1.99 7.71 15.88
C GLN A 52 -2.83 7.93 14.61
N LEU A 53 -2.22 7.73 13.44
CA LEU A 53 -2.80 8.05 12.13
C LEU A 53 -3.54 6.87 11.49
N GLY A 54 -3.18 5.64 11.88
CA GLY A 54 -3.74 4.41 11.32
C GLY A 54 -3.18 3.99 9.96
N TYR A 55 -2.17 4.69 9.45
CA TYR A 55 -1.47 4.35 8.20
C TYR A 55 0.05 4.57 8.30
N ALA A 56 0.79 4.05 7.33
CA ALA A 56 2.25 4.17 7.24
C ALA A 56 2.65 5.54 6.72
N ASP A 57 3.28 6.37 7.58
CA ASP A 57 3.78 7.70 7.22
C ASP A 57 5.31 7.76 7.34
N TYR A 58 6.00 7.36 6.28
CA TYR A 58 7.47 7.39 6.22
C TYR A 58 8.04 8.81 6.17
N LEU A 59 7.33 9.74 5.50
CA LEU A 59 7.78 11.13 5.39
C LEU A 59 7.54 11.88 6.69
N GLY A 60 6.40 11.68 7.35
CA GLY A 60 6.14 12.21 8.68
C GLY A 60 7.14 11.72 9.72
N ALA A 61 7.50 10.44 9.65
CA ALA A 61 8.57 9.89 10.50
C ALA A 61 9.91 10.58 10.26
N LEU A 62 10.28 10.87 9.01
CA LEU A 62 11.50 11.64 8.70
C LEU A 62 11.42 13.07 9.23
N GLN A 63 10.27 13.74 9.14
CA GLN A 63 10.09 15.08 9.71
C GLN A 63 10.21 15.08 11.25
N GLY A 64 9.61 14.10 11.93
CA GLY A 64 9.77 13.93 13.37
C GLY A 64 11.21 13.59 13.76
N PHE A 65 11.88 12.76 12.98
CA PHE A 65 13.27 12.37 13.17
C PHE A 65 14.23 13.56 13.04
N ARG A 66 13.97 14.47 12.09
CA ARG A 66 14.74 15.69 11.88
C ARG A 66 14.88 16.56 13.14
N ALA A 67 13.87 16.62 13.99
CA ALA A 67 13.83 17.48 15.17
C ALA A 67 14.95 17.18 16.21
N GLY A 68 15.63 16.06 16.10
CA GLY A 68 16.75 15.68 16.98
C GLY A 68 18.02 15.30 16.24
N SER A 69 18.19 15.74 14.98
CA SER A 69 19.36 15.44 14.16
C SER A 69 20.01 16.72 13.65
N ASP A 70 21.32 16.83 13.81
CA ASP A 70 22.13 17.96 13.32
C ASP A 70 22.79 17.69 11.96
N ASP A 71 22.62 16.47 11.38
CA ASP A 71 23.19 16.12 10.07
C ASP A 71 22.21 16.40 8.93
N GLU A 72 22.03 17.67 8.61
CA GLU A 72 21.15 18.10 7.51
C GLU A 72 21.52 17.46 6.16
N PRO A 73 22.80 17.30 5.76
CA PRO A 73 23.15 16.60 4.52
C PRO A 73 22.68 15.13 4.50
N ALA A 74 22.76 14.40 5.60
CA ALA A 74 22.26 13.03 5.69
C ALA A 74 20.74 12.98 5.61
N LEU A 75 20.03 13.92 6.24
CA LEU A 75 18.57 14.06 6.15
C LEU A 75 18.11 14.32 4.72
N LEU A 76 18.80 15.18 3.97
CA LEU A 76 18.48 15.43 2.56
C LEU A 76 18.71 14.17 1.69
N ARG A 77 19.79 13.42 1.93
CA ARG A 77 20.03 12.14 1.26
C ARG A 77 18.93 11.10 1.59
N MET A 78 18.47 11.07 2.84
CA MET A 78 17.38 10.17 3.27
C MET A 78 16.05 10.55 2.63
N SER A 79 15.74 11.85 2.54
CA SER A 79 14.57 12.35 1.81
C SER A 79 14.60 11.92 0.34
N ALA A 80 15.74 12.12 -0.34
CA ALA A 80 15.91 11.66 -1.72
C ALA A 80 15.79 10.14 -1.83
N PHE A 81 16.37 9.37 -0.90
CA PHE A 81 16.22 7.92 -0.86
C PHE A 81 14.74 7.50 -0.80
N LEU A 82 13.94 8.09 0.08
CA LEU A 82 12.52 7.77 0.19
C LEU A 82 11.76 8.09 -1.10
N LEU A 83 11.95 9.30 -1.65
CA LEU A 83 11.18 9.78 -2.80
C LEU A 83 11.62 9.15 -4.13
N ASP A 84 12.91 8.79 -4.25
CA ASP A 84 13.49 8.30 -5.49
C ASP A 84 13.84 6.81 -5.46
N TYR A 85 13.43 6.10 -4.42
CA TYR A 85 13.66 4.67 -4.28
C TYR A 85 13.19 3.90 -5.53
N PRO A 86 13.93 2.88 -6.01
CA PRO A 86 13.63 2.14 -7.23
C PRO A 86 12.49 1.12 -7.01
N PHE A 87 11.28 1.60 -6.71
CA PHE A 87 10.12 0.76 -6.40
C PHE A 87 9.77 -0.26 -7.49
N ARG A 88 10.16 -0.01 -8.73
CA ARG A 88 9.96 -0.97 -9.83
C ARG A 88 10.66 -2.30 -9.57
N GLU A 89 11.81 -2.28 -8.92
CA GLU A 89 12.58 -3.47 -8.57
C GLU A 89 11.97 -4.25 -7.39
N ARG A 90 10.98 -3.70 -6.74
CA ARG A 90 10.25 -4.30 -5.61
C ARG A 90 8.89 -4.85 -6.00
N LEU A 91 8.51 -4.77 -7.28
CA LEU A 91 7.30 -5.45 -7.74
C LEU A 91 7.46 -6.97 -7.58
N TYR A 92 6.41 -7.60 -7.08
CA TYR A 92 6.36 -9.07 -7.09
C TYR A 92 6.41 -9.59 -8.53
N PRO A 93 7.00 -10.78 -8.76
CA PRO A 93 7.07 -11.36 -10.10
C PRO A 93 5.70 -11.40 -10.78
N ARG A 94 5.63 -10.94 -12.03
CA ARG A 94 4.42 -10.90 -12.85
C ARG A 94 3.29 -9.97 -12.36
N ALA A 95 3.52 -9.05 -11.40
CA ALA A 95 2.50 -8.10 -10.95
C ALA A 95 1.90 -7.28 -12.11
N LEU A 96 2.75 -6.75 -13.00
CA LEU A 96 2.29 -5.98 -14.17
C LEU A 96 1.54 -6.85 -15.21
N ASP A 97 1.93 -8.13 -15.34
CA ASP A 97 1.24 -9.07 -16.24
C ASP A 97 -0.15 -9.41 -15.70
N ALA A 98 -0.27 -9.60 -14.39
CA ALA A 98 -1.55 -9.81 -13.73
C ALA A 98 -2.50 -8.62 -13.96
N ILE A 99 -2.03 -7.39 -13.77
CA ILE A 99 -2.82 -6.18 -14.06
C ILE A 99 -3.25 -6.14 -15.53
N ARG A 100 -2.33 -6.42 -16.45
CA ARG A 100 -2.64 -6.46 -17.89
C ARG A 100 -3.73 -7.48 -18.19
N HIS A 101 -3.65 -8.66 -17.59
CA HIS A 101 -4.65 -9.71 -17.74
C HIS A 101 -6.01 -9.29 -17.16
N LEU A 102 -6.07 -8.76 -15.94
CA LEU A 102 -7.29 -8.28 -15.32
C LEU A 102 -8.00 -7.21 -16.17
N ARG A 103 -7.23 -6.33 -16.81
CA ARG A 103 -7.76 -5.30 -17.72
C ARG A 103 -8.43 -5.85 -18.98
N THR A 104 -8.21 -7.08 -19.36
CA THR A 104 -8.98 -7.74 -20.45
C THR A 104 -10.37 -8.18 -20.00
N MET A 105 -10.58 -8.33 -18.68
CA MET A 105 -11.83 -8.80 -18.09
C MET A 105 -12.67 -7.67 -17.48
N GLY A 106 -12.05 -6.55 -17.13
CA GLY A 106 -12.74 -5.43 -16.49
C GLY A 106 -11.84 -4.21 -16.28
N THR A 107 -12.26 -3.30 -15.43
CA THR A 107 -11.47 -2.12 -15.08
C THR A 107 -10.58 -2.42 -13.89
N ALA A 108 -9.27 -2.25 -14.04
CA ALA A 108 -8.33 -2.34 -12.93
C ALA A 108 -8.09 -0.95 -12.31
N VAL A 109 -8.17 -0.87 -10.99
CA VAL A 109 -8.02 0.34 -10.17
C VAL A 109 -7.10 0.01 -9.00
N ILE A 110 -6.13 0.84 -8.71
CA ILE A 110 -5.40 0.77 -7.45
C ILE A 110 -6.25 1.43 -6.37
N LEU A 111 -6.44 0.71 -5.25
CA LEU A 111 -7.09 1.19 -4.05
C LEU A 111 -6.17 0.92 -2.86
N SER A 112 -5.48 1.94 -2.37
CA SER A 112 -4.42 1.81 -1.37
C SER A 112 -4.63 2.76 -0.21
N ASP A 113 -4.11 2.38 0.96
CA ASP A 113 -3.96 3.27 2.12
C ASP A 113 -2.59 3.94 2.08
N GLY A 114 -2.50 5.16 2.57
CA GLY A 114 -1.24 5.88 2.70
C GLY A 114 -1.39 7.40 2.67
N ASP A 115 -0.27 8.08 2.83
CA ASP A 115 -0.22 9.52 2.68
C ASP A 115 -0.32 9.96 1.20
N ILE A 116 -0.74 11.21 1.00
CA ILE A 116 -1.03 11.74 -0.34
C ILE A 116 0.24 12.09 -1.16
N VAL A 117 1.40 12.02 -0.58
CA VAL A 117 2.68 12.35 -1.26
C VAL A 117 3.48 11.08 -1.57
N PHE A 118 3.77 10.29 -0.55
CA PHE A 118 4.65 9.12 -0.68
C PHE A 118 3.99 7.97 -1.43
N GLN A 119 2.73 7.64 -1.12
CA GLN A 119 2.05 6.50 -1.73
C GLN A 119 1.81 6.70 -3.25
N PRO A 120 1.30 7.86 -3.74
CA PRO A 120 1.24 8.11 -5.18
C PRO A 120 2.61 8.10 -5.86
N ARG A 121 3.67 8.63 -5.20
CA ARG A 121 5.02 8.60 -5.73
C ARG A 121 5.56 7.18 -5.88
N LYS A 122 5.34 6.32 -4.88
CA LYS A 122 5.66 4.89 -4.91
C LYS A 122 4.95 4.21 -6.09
N ILE A 123 3.65 4.44 -6.25
CA ILE A 123 2.83 3.88 -7.34
C ILE A 123 3.34 4.34 -8.70
N GLN A 124 3.71 5.61 -8.86
CA GLN A 124 4.30 6.13 -10.10
C GLN A 124 5.66 5.49 -10.41
N ARG A 125 6.57 5.50 -9.44
CA ARG A 125 7.94 4.98 -9.62
C ARG A 125 8.00 3.46 -9.82
N SER A 126 7.01 2.73 -9.35
CA SER A 126 6.89 1.30 -9.64
C SER A 126 6.38 0.98 -11.05
N GLY A 127 5.77 1.95 -11.76
CA GLY A 127 5.10 1.76 -13.03
C GLY A 127 3.65 1.25 -12.90
N LEU A 128 3.16 1.08 -11.68
CA LEU A 128 1.78 0.66 -11.42
C LEU A 128 0.76 1.71 -11.86
N TRP A 129 1.11 3.00 -11.77
CA TRP A 129 0.25 4.10 -12.24
C TRP A 129 -0.13 3.94 -13.72
N ASP A 130 0.86 3.70 -14.56
CA ASP A 130 0.64 3.52 -16.01
C ASP A 130 -0.07 2.20 -16.29
N ALA A 131 0.26 1.14 -15.53
CA ALA A 131 -0.37 -0.17 -15.68
C ALA A 131 -1.88 -0.12 -15.50
N VAL A 132 -2.40 0.75 -14.61
CA VAL A 132 -3.84 0.96 -14.41
C VAL A 132 -4.38 2.19 -15.17
N ALA A 133 -3.58 2.82 -16.04
CA ALA A 133 -3.92 4.03 -16.80
C ALA A 133 -4.43 5.17 -15.89
N GLY A 134 -3.70 5.45 -14.81
CA GLY A 134 -3.97 6.53 -13.87
C GLY A 134 -5.17 6.31 -12.94
N ARG A 135 -5.81 5.13 -12.97
CA ARG A 135 -6.94 4.83 -12.08
C ARG A 135 -6.42 4.43 -10.70
N VAL A 136 -6.15 5.44 -9.88
CA VAL A 136 -5.54 5.30 -8.55
C VAL A 136 -6.38 6.06 -7.53
N LEU A 137 -6.72 5.40 -6.44
CA LEU A 137 -7.33 5.98 -5.25
C LEU A 137 -6.42 5.70 -4.06
N VAL A 138 -6.03 6.74 -3.33
CA VAL A 138 -5.27 6.66 -2.09
C VAL A 138 -6.10 7.29 -0.98
N TYR A 139 -6.34 6.53 0.07
CA TYR A 139 -7.13 6.95 1.22
C TYR A 139 -6.34 6.75 2.52
N LEU A 140 -6.83 7.30 3.63
CA LEU A 140 -6.31 6.99 4.97
C LEU A 140 -6.80 5.62 5.45
N HIS A 141 -8.09 5.32 5.17
CA HIS A 141 -8.78 4.08 5.53
C HIS A 141 -9.72 3.70 4.39
N LYS A 142 -9.22 2.95 3.42
CA LYS A 142 -9.95 2.61 2.19
C LYS A 142 -11.26 1.85 2.44
N GLU A 143 -11.32 1.04 3.50
CA GLU A 143 -12.53 0.30 3.89
C GLU A 143 -13.67 1.21 4.35
N ARG A 144 -13.37 2.46 4.70
CA ARG A 144 -14.36 3.48 5.10
C ARG A 144 -14.76 4.40 3.94
N MET A 145 -14.10 4.28 2.81
CA MET A 145 -14.27 5.18 1.65
C MET A 145 -14.97 4.48 0.47
N LEU A 146 -15.70 3.40 0.74
CA LEU A 146 -16.35 2.59 -0.29
C LEU A 146 -17.37 3.39 -1.11
N ASP A 147 -18.17 4.25 -0.49
CA ASP A 147 -19.13 5.12 -1.18
C ASP A 147 -18.44 6.09 -2.13
N VAL A 148 -17.26 6.62 -1.74
CA VAL A 148 -16.46 7.51 -2.58
C VAL A 148 -15.86 6.71 -3.75
N MET A 149 -15.30 5.55 -3.46
CA MET A 149 -14.78 4.62 -4.47
C MET A 149 -15.85 4.25 -5.49
N GLU A 150 -17.07 3.91 -5.05
CA GLU A 150 -18.21 3.58 -5.92
C GLU A 150 -18.65 4.76 -6.80
N ARG A 151 -18.57 6.00 -6.31
CA ARG A 151 -18.85 7.19 -7.15
C ARG A 151 -17.81 7.39 -8.25
N HIS A 152 -16.53 7.08 -7.99
CA HIS A 152 -15.48 7.19 -9.00
C HIS A 152 -15.48 6.02 -9.98
N PHE A 153 -15.73 4.81 -9.49
CA PHE A 153 -15.62 3.56 -10.25
C PHE A 153 -16.86 2.67 -10.01
N ALA A 154 -18.03 3.16 -10.42
CA ALA A 154 -19.28 2.40 -10.33
C ALA A 154 -19.18 1.06 -11.08
N ALA A 155 -19.57 -0.05 -10.46
CA ALA A 155 -19.60 -1.37 -11.05
C ALA A 155 -20.78 -2.22 -10.56
N ARG A 156 -21.11 -3.25 -11.34
CA ARG A 156 -22.08 -4.27 -10.87
C ARG A 156 -21.44 -5.19 -9.83
N HIS A 157 -20.16 -5.46 -9.97
CA HIS A 157 -19.40 -6.33 -9.08
C HIS A 157 -17.97 -5.82 -8.91
N TYR A 158 -17.41 -5.99 -7.71
CA TYR A 158 -16.05 -5.66 -7.37
C TYR A 158 -15.26 -6.92 -7.02
N VAL A 159 -13.98 -6.91 -7.32
CA VAL A 159 -13.01 -7.90 -6.85
C VAL A 159 -11.91 -7.16 -6.12
N MET A 160 -11.80 -7.33 -4.79
CA MET A 160 -10.71 -6.73 -3.99
C MET A 160 -9.60 -7.74 -3.76
N ILE A 161 -8.39 -7.37 -4.10
CA ILE A 161 -7.17 -8.17 -3.96
C ILE A 161 -6.26 -7.45 -2.98
N ASP A 162 -5.96 -8.08 -1.82
CA ASP A 162 -5.26 -7.45 -0.70
C ASP A 162 -4.53 -8.50 0.15
N ASP A 163 -3.47 -8.11 0.87
CA ASP A 163 -2.72 -8.94 1.80
C ASP A 163 -3.26 -8.89 3.25
N LYS A 164 -4.29 -8.04 3.52
CA LYS A 164 -4.90 -7.84 4.85
C LYS A 164 -6.28 -8.49 4.93
N PRO A 165 -6.39 -9.72 5.45
CA PRO A 165 -7.66 -10.43 5.45
C PRO A 165 -8.75 -9.78 6.32
N GLN A 166 -8.37 -9.04 7.38
CA GLN A 166 -9.32 -8.28 8.21
C GLN A 166 -9.98 -7.14 7.41
N LEU A 167 -9.20 -6.46 6.56
CA LEU A 167 -9.69 -5.43 5.66
C LEU A 167 -10.62 -6.02 4.61
N LEU A 168 -10.23 -7.14 4.01
CA LEU A 168 -11.08 -7.88 3.05
C LEU A 168 -12.42 -8.26 3.68
N ALA A 169 -12.41 -8.77 4.93
CA ALA A 169 -13.62 -9.10 5.65
C ALA A 169 -14.50 -7.87 5.93
N ALA A 170 -13.91 -6.74 6.32
CA ALA A 170 -14.64 -5.49 6.55
C ALA A 170 -15.33 -4.99 5.26
N MET A 171 -14.60 -4.97 4.15
CA MET A 171 -15.16 -4.59 2.84
C MET A 171 -16.24 -5.58 2.37
N LYS A 172 -16.05 -6.90 2.60
CA LYS A 172 -17.04 -7.92 2.27
C LYS A 172 -18.34 -7.74 3.05
N ARG A 173 -18.27 -7.41 4.34
CA ARG A 173 -19.47 -7.10 5.15
C ARG A 173 -20.24 -5.88 4.59
N ALA A 174 -19.52 -4.87 4.13
CA ALA A 174 -20.13 -3.65 3.59
C ALA A 174 -20.76 -3.88 2.20
N LEU A 175 -20.04 -4.48 1.27
CA LEU A 175 -20.49 -4.67 -0.13
C LEU A 175 -21.21 -5.99 -0.39
N ARG A 176 -21.16 -6.94 0.56
CA ARG A 176 -21.89 -8.23 0.52
C ARG A 176 -21.64 -8.99 -0.79
N ASP A 177 -22.71 -9.34 -1.49
CA ASP A 177 -22.66 -10.14 -2.74
C ASP A 177 -22.04 -9.37 -3.93
N ARG A 178 -21.90 -8.06 -3.79
CA ARG A 178 -21.25 -7.23 -4.80
C ARG A 178 -19.71 -7.26 -4.73
N LEU A 179 -19.12 -7.95 -3.76
CA LEU A 179 -17.68 -8.06 -3.61
C LEU A 179 -17.23 -9.52 -3.58
N THR A 180 -16.25 -9.85 -4.41
CA THR A 180 -15.37 -11.01 -4.25
C THR A 180 -14.07 -10.54 -3.62
N THR A 181 -13.57 -11.25 -2.62
CA THR A 181 -12.30 -10.95 -1.94
C THR A 181 -11.25 -11.99 -2.33
N VAL A 182 -10.05 -11.54 -2.61
CA VAL A 182 -8.89 -12.39 -2.92
C VAL A 182 -7.77 -12.05 -1.95
N PHE A 183 -7.40 -13.00 -1.11
CA PHE A 183 -6.32 -12.86 -0.17
C PHE A 183 -5.01 -13.29 -0.79
N VAL A 184 -4.06 -12.36 -0.90
CA VAL A 184 -2.71 -12.63 -1.40
C VAL A 184 -1.82 -13.01 -0.22
N ARG A 185 -1.31 -14.23 -0.20
CA ARG A 185 -0.45 -14.74 0.89
C ARG A 185 1.00 -14.31 0.69
N GLN A 186 1.23 -13.01 0.81
CA GLN A 186 2.53 -12.35 0.68
C GLN A 186 2.77 -11.40 1.86
N GLY A 187 4.04 -11.08 2.15
CA GLY A 187 4.42 -10.16 3.21
C GLY A 187 4.12 -10.66 4.63
N HIS A 188 4.41 -9.80 5.60
CA HIS A 188 4.31 -10.15 7.04
C HIS A 188 2.87 -10.37 7.52
N TYR A 189 1.87 -9.73 6.91
CA TYR A 189 0.46 -9.93 7.29
C TYR A 189 -0.04 -11.34 6.96
N ALA A 190 0.42 -11.93 5.86
CA ALA A 190 0.06 -13.30 5.51
C ALA A 190 0.54 -14.30 6.57
N ALA A 191 1.76 -14.12 7.07
CA ALA A 191 2.31 -14.96 8.14
C ALA A 191 1.57 -14.76 9.47
N ALA A 192 1.24 -13.51 9.83
CA ALA A 192 0.51 -13.19 11.07
C ALA A 192 -0.94 -13.70 11.03
N SER A 193 -1.59 -13.66 9.86
CA SER A 193 -3.01 -14.02 9.69
C SER A 193 -3.28 -15.52 9.70
N ALA A 194 -2.28 -16.36 9.51
CA ALA A 194 -2.42 -17.83 9.50
C ALA A 194 -3.01 -18.40 10.79
N ARG A 195 -3.04 -17.61 11.88
CA ARG A 195 -3.51 -18.01 13.22
C ARG A 195 -4.83 -17.33 13.64
N ILE A 196 -5.44 -16.53 12.81
CA ILE A 196 -6.63 -15.72 13.15
C ILE A 196 -7.82 -16.19 12.31
N ALA A 197 -8.92 -16.58 12.97
CA ALA A 197 -10.19 -16.82 12.29
C ALA A 197 -10.78 -15.50 11.81
N ILE A 198 -11.09 -15.42 10.52
CA ILE A 198 -11.61 -14.20 9.87
C ILE A 198 -13.00 -14.53 9.29
N ASP A 199 -13.98 -13.72 9.64
CA ASP A 199 -15.35 -13.88 9.18
C ASP A 199 -15.85 -12.55 8.52
N PRO A 200 -16.36 -12.60 7.28
CA PRO A 200 -16.28 -13.73 6.35
C PRO A 200 -14.85 -13.99 5.87
N GLY A 201 -14.49 -15.27 5.76
CA GLY A 201 -13.19 -15.64 5.21
C GLY A 201 -13.01 -15.16 3.76
N PRO A 202 -11.83 -14.66 3.37
CA PRO A 202 -11.53 -14.37 1.98
C PRO A 202 -11.31 -15.67 1.18
N MET A 203 -11.55 -15.60 -0.11
CA MET A 203 -11.19 -16.67 -1.05
C MET A 203 -9.70 -16.69 -1.34
#